data_f5e3b58f302865349ed35dd52803b02a
#
_entry.id   f5e3b58f302865349ed35dd52803b02a
#
_cell.length_a   1.000
_cell.length_b   1.000
_cell.length_c   1.000
_cell.angle_alpha   90.00
_cell.angle_beta   90.00
_cell.angle_gamma   90.00
#
_symmetry.space_group_name_H-M   'P 1'
#
loop_
_entity.id
_entity.type
_entity.pdbx_description
1 polymer ?
#
loop_
_entity_poly.entity_id
_entity_poly.type
_entity_poly.pdbx_seq_one_letter_code
_entity_poly.pdbx_strand_id
1 'polypeptide(L)'
;MMKKLFAFTLSGLLMMATACVQDSGKQKLPESVTLTESQLINKIKGAWAGQVIGCTYGGPTEFNFNGTMIQDYIPIPWREGYIKSFYDNSPGLYDDVYMDLTFVDVFERYGLDAPVDSFAMAFATAGYALWHANQAARYNILNGIMPPQSGHWLNNPHADDIDYQIEADYAGIMSPGMPNTASGISDKIGHIMNYGDGWYGGVYVGAMYTLAFISDDIEFIVSEALKTIPEKSIYYQCMSDVIRWHKQFPDDWKQTWAECEKKWSSDIGCPEGVFVPFNIDAVINSAYILIGLLYGEGDFFKTIDISTRCGQDSDCNPSSAGGILGVIIGYDKIPEKFLKEVKLVEDMDFAYTTISLNKAYQMSYNHATQLIKRNGGTVEGENITIKCQKPEPVRYEKAFEGHYPIEKRRINKRITDIPDGIEFEGIGFVISGNMRCSDRSYVGEVEIFVDGERIETARFPADQASRRYDVAWKYQLPKGKHKVAFNWLNERSDANIMVQNAFIYSDAPVSYAAK
;
A
#
# COMPACT_ATOMS: atom_id res chain seq x y z
N MET A 1 67.56 54.77 -46.54
CA MET A 1 66.10 54.66 -46.65
C MET A 1 65.61 53.78 -45.52
N MET A 2 65.14 54.41 -44.44
CA MET A 2 64.70 53.72 -43.20
C MET A 2 63.19 53.39 -43.27
N LYS A 3 62.82 52.13 -43.10
CA LYS A 3 61.41 51.72 -42.87
C LYS A 3 61.18 51.64 -41.36
N LYS A 4 60.31 52.51 -40.87
CA LYS A 4 59.81 52.45 -39.47
C LYS A 4 58.78 51.31 -39.32
N LEU A 5 59.02 50.44 -38.35
CA LEU A 5 58.12 49.39 -37.92
C LEU A 5 57.28 49.96 -36.78
N PHE A 6 55.95 49.98 -36.96
CA PHE A 6 55.02 50.30 -35.91
C PHE A 6 54.59 48.96 -35.24
N ALA A 7 54.88 48.85 -33.97
CA ALA A 7 54.38 47.75 -33.14
C ALA A 7 53.10 48.20 -32.46
N PHE A 8 51.98 47.52 -32.77
CA PHE A 8 50.71 47.62 -32.02
C PHE A 8 50.72 46.57 -30.92
N THR A 9 50.75 47.01 -29.67
CA THR A 9 50.51 46.17 -28.50
C THR A 9 49.01 46.09 -28.26
N LEU A 10 48.41 44.89 -28.48
CA LEU A 10 47.04 44.58 -28.17
C LEU A 10 46.97 43.96 -26.75
N SER A 11 46.58 44.76 -25.75
CA SER A 11 46.33 44.31 -24.40
C SER A 11 44.93 43.62 -24.37
N GLY A 12 44.92 42.32 -24.50
CA GLY A 12 43.70 41.51 -24.28
C GLY A 12 43.41 41.36 -22.79
N LEU A 13 42.35 42.01 -22.30
CA LEU A 13 41.79 41.79 -20.97
C LEU A 13 41.04 40.43 -20.98
N LEU A 14 41.65 39.41 -20.40
CA LEU A 14 40.99 38.11 -20.18
C LEU A 14 40.08 38.25 -18.96
N MET A 15 38.79 38.53 -19.17
CA MET A 15 37.77 38.34 -18.12
C MET A 15 37.59 36.84 -17.91
N MET A 16 38.18 36.32 -16.84
CA MET A 16 37.79 35.02 -16.28
C MET A 16 36.38 35.18 -15.69
N ALA A 17 35.39 34.75 -16.44
CA ALA A 17 34.08 34.45 -15.87
C ALA A 17 34.25 33.24 -14.96
N THR A 18 34.38 33.45 -13.66
CA THR A 18 34.16 32.43 -12.66
C THR A 18 32.67 32.08 -12.71
N ALA A 19 32.33 31.03 -13.47
CA ALA A 19 31.05 30.36 -13.30
C ALA A 19 31.06 29.82 -11.87
N CYS A 20 30.31 30.47 -10.98
CA CYS A 20 29.88 29.82 -9.76
C CYS A 20 29.07 28.62 -10.19
N VAL A 21 29.67 27.45 -10.14
CA VAL A 21 28.92 26.19 -10.04
C VAL A 21 28.20 26.33 -8.69
N GLN A 22 26.93 26.71 -8.75
CA GLN A 22 26.04 26.48 -7.62
C GLN A 22 26.10 24.98 -7.39
N ASP A 23 26.78 24.58 -6.33
CA ASP A 23 26.64 23.29 -5.72
C ASP A 23 25.13 23.17 -5.41
N SER A 24 24.40 22.37 -6.18
CA SER A 24 23.01 22.04 -5.93
C SER A 24 23.01 21.18 -4.67
N GLY A 25 23.21 21.84 -3.52
CA GLY A 25 23.23 21.21 -2.22
C GLY A 25 21.92 20.43 -2.06
N LYS A 26 22.04 19.11 -1.91
CA LYS A 26 20.90 18.25 -1.60
C LYS A 26 20.12 18.90 -0.46
N GLN A 27 18.82 19.03 -0.61
CA GLN A 27 17.95 19.55 0.44
C GLN A 27 18.23 18.78 1.73
N LYS A 28 18.41 19.51 2.83
CA LYS A 28 18.59 18.91 4.15
C LYS A 28 17.26 18.96 4.90
N LEU A 29 17.01 17.94 5.68
CA LEU A 29 15.84 17.92 6.58
C LEU A 29 15.95 19.12 7.55
N PRO A 30 14.96 20.03 7.58
CA PRO A 30 14.94 21.15 8.51
C PRO A 30 14.68 20.65 9.94
N GLU A 31 15.18 21.39 10.95
CA GLU A 31 14.87 21.10 12.36
C GLU A 31 13.39 21.41 12.68
N SER A 32 12.86 22.45 12.05
CA SER A 32 11.46 22.82 12.20
C SER A 32 10.96 23.57 10.97
N VAL A 33 9.65 23.51 10.75
CA VAL A 33 8.93 24.25 9.71
C VAL A 33 7.72 24.92 10.34
N THR A 34 7.47 26.16 9.98
CA THR A 34 6.25 26.87 10.39
C THR A 34 5.32 27.04 9.20
N LEU A 35 4.10 26.54 9.34
CA LEU A 35 3.00 26.73 8.40
C LEU A 35 1.94 27.63 9.04
N THR A 36 1.18 28.36 8.22
CA THR A 36 -0.06 28.95 8.71
C THR A 36 -1.14 27.87 8.84
N GLU A 37 -2.15 28.11 9.67
CA GLU A 37 -3.31 27.22 9.78
C GLU A 37 -3.93 26.95 8.41
N SER A 38 -4.11 27.99 7.60
CA SER A 38 -4.67 27.86 6.25
C SER A 38 -3.80 27.01 5.32
N GLN A 39 -2.47 27.10 5.44
CA GLN A 39 -1.56 26.25 4.67
C GLN A 39 -1.65 24.79 5.11
N LEU A 40 -1.70 24.51 6.41
CA LEU A 40 -1.84 23.15 6.90
C LEU A 40 -3.17 22.54 6.45
N ILE A 41 -4.28 23.27 6.59
CA ILE A 41 -5.60 22.81 6.13
C ILE A 41 -5.60 22.58 4.60
N ASN A 42 -5.02 23.49 3.83
CA ASN A 42 -4.93 23.36 2.36
C ASN A 42 -4.15 22.10 1.94
N LYS A 43 -3.06 21.77 2.63
CA LYS A 43 -2.28 20.55 2.40
C LYS A 43 -3.06 19.28 2.80
N ILE A 44 -3.74 19.29 3.95
CA ILE A 44 -4.61 18.17 4.39
C ILE A 44 -5.75 17.93 3.38
N LYS A 45 -6.40 18.99 2.92
CA LYS A 45 -7.44 18.91 1.89
C LYS A 45 -6.87 18.34 0.59
N GLY A 46 -5.67 18.76 0.21
CA GLY A 46 -4.96 18.25 -0.97
C GLY A 46 -4.71 16.74 -0.90
N ALA A 47 -4.34 16.23 0.28
CA ALA A 47 -4.14 14.81 0.51
C ALA A 47 -5.40 13.98 0.20
N TRP A 48 -6.49 14.23 0.91
CA TRP A 48 -7.74 13.49 0.75
C TRP A 48 -8.38 13.66 -0.63
N ALA A 49 -8.34 14.88 -1.18
CA ALA A 49 -8.84 15.12 -2.54
C ALA A 49 -8.00 14.37 -3.58
N GLY A 50 -6.68 14.33 -3.40
CA GLY A 50 -5.76 13.62 -4.28
C GLY A 50 -6.04 12.12 -4.32
N GLN A 51 -6.28 11.50 -3.17
CA GLN A 51 -6.69 10.09 -3.08
C GLN A 51 -7.98 9.82 -3.87
N VAL A 52 -9.04 10.56 -3.58
CA VAL A 52 -10.34 10.38 -4.26
C VAL A 52 -10.22 10.55 -5.77
N ILE A 53 -9.43 11.52 -6.22
CA ILE A 53 -9.19 11.74 -7.65
C ILE A 53 -8.42 10.57 -8.25
N GLY A 54 -7.37 10.10 -7.58
CA GLY A 54 -6.54 8.98 -8.03
C GLY A 54 -7.33 7.69 -8.17
N CYS A 55 -8.07 7.28 -7.12
CA CYS A 55 -8.96 6.13 -7.16
C CYS A 55 -9.95 6.22 -8.33
N THR A 56 -10.63 7.37 -8.47
CA THR A 56 -11.61 7.55 -9.54
C THR A 56 -10.98 7.49 -10.93
N TYR A 57 -9.76 8.03 -11.09
CA TYR A 57 -9.07 8.06 -12.37
C TYR A 57 -8.62 6.66 -12.80
N GLY A 58 -8.05 5.90 -11.89
CA GLY A 58 -7.52 4.56 -12.15
C GLY A 58 -8.58 3.45 -12.16
N GLY A 59 -9.67 3.58 -11.40
CA GLY A 59 -10.67 2.54 -11.18
C GLY A 59 -11.18 1.79 -12.41
N PRO A 60 -11.41 2.45 -13.58
CA PRO A 60 -11.81 1.73 -14.79
C PRO A 60 -10.78 0.74 -15.34
N THR A 61 -9.53 0.82 -14.89
CA THR A 61 -8.41 0.02 -15.40
C THR A 61 -7.96 -1.08 -14.46
N GLU A 62 -8.40 -1.05 -13.20
CA GLU A 62 -8.07 -2.04 -12.18
C GLU A 62 -8.35 -3.49 -12.66
N PHE A 63 -7.49 -4.43 -12.29
CA PHE A 63 -7.50 -5.85 -12.69
C PHE A 63 -7.34 -6.15 -14.18
N ASN A 64 -7.29 -5.14 -15.06
CA ASN A 64 -7.21 -5.35 -16.51
C ASN A 64 -5.77 -5.40 -17.04
N PHE A 65 -4.79 -4.94 -16.27
CA PHE A 65 -3.40 -4.75 -16.72
C PHE A 65 -2.39 -5.34 -15.73
N ASN A 66 -2.51 -6.61 -15.38
CA ASN A 66 -1.57 -7.30 -14.49
C ASN A 66 -0.32 -7.76 -15.27
N GLY A 67 0.87 -7.38 -14.80
CA GLY A 67 2.15 -7.68 -15.45
C GLY A 67 2.35 -6.96 -16.79
N THR A 68 1.60 -5.90 -17.04
CA THR A 68 1.71 -5.08 -18.26
C THR A 68 1.30 -3.65 -18.00
N MET A 69 1.97 -2.70 -18.68
CA MET A 69 1.57 -1.30 -18.63
C MET A 69 0.36 -1.01 -19.52
N ILE A 70 -0.40 0.02 -19.17
CA ILE A 70 -1.46 0.57 -20.02
C ILE A 70 -0.81 1.40 -21.14
N GLN A 71 -1.02 1.00 -22.38
CA GLN A 71 -0.42 1.65 -23.54
C GLN A 71 -0.93 3.08 -23.73
N ASP A 72 -0.09 3.97 -24.28
CA ASP A 72 -0.42 5.39 -24.45
C ASP A 72 -1.68 5.64 -25.30
N TYR A 73 -1.98 4.75 -26.25
CA TYR A 73 -3.17 4.86 -27.12
C TYR A 73 -4.47 4.45 -26.43
N ILE A 74 -4.40 3.85 -25.22
CA ILE A 74 -5.59 3.49 -24.45
C ILE A 74 -6.04 4.73 -23.66
N PRO A 75 -7.23 5.28 -23.93
CA PRO A 75 -7.71 6.42 -23.18
C PRO A 75 -8.18 6.01 -21.80
N ILE A 76 -7.77 6.75 -20.77
CA ILE A 76 -8.33 6.65 -19.43
C ILE A 76 -9.39 7.76 -19.31
N PRO A 77 -10.68 7.42 -19.12
CA PRO A 77 -11.75 8.39 -19.20
C PRO A 77 -11.78 9.30 -17.97
N TRP A 78 -12.06 10.58 -18.21
CA TRP A 78 -12.47 11.53 -17.17
C TRP A 78 -13.62 12.39 -17.70
N ARG A 79 -14.70 12.51 -16.94
CA ARG A 79 -15.92 13.23 -17.37
C ARG A 79 -16.57 13.96 -16.22
N GLU A 80 -17.49 14.86 -16.53
CA GLU A 80 -18.30 15.56 -15.54
C GLU A 80 -19.20 14.59 -14.76
N GLY A 81 -19.31 14.81 -13.44
CA GLY A 81 -20.04 13.95 -12.51
C GLY A 81 -19.39 12.60 -12.25
N TYR A 82 -18.08 12.43 -12.59
CA TYR A 82 -17.45 11.12 -12.57
C TYR A 82 -17.24 10.60 -11.15
N ILE A 83 -16.68 11.42 -10.24
CA ILE A 83 -16.52 11.04 -8.82
C ILE A 83 -17.88 10.71 -8.22
N LYS A 84 -18.87 11.60 -8.40
CA LYS A 84 -20.23 11.36 -7.88
C LYS A 84 -20.85 10.07 -8.44
N SER A 85 -20.61 9.75 -9.69
CA SER A 85 -21.10 8.51 -10.31
C SER A 85 -20.58 7.26 -9.60
N PHE A 86 -19.32 7.25 -9.15
CA PHE A 86 -18.75 6.13 -8.36
C PHE A 86 -19.30 6.11 -6.94
N TYR A 87 -19.44 7.26 -6.27
CA TYR A 87 -20.09 7.33 -4.96
C TYR A 87 -21.49 6.70 -4.97
N ASP A 88 -22.27 6.98 -6.01
CA ASP A 88 -23.64 6.52 -6.12
C ASP A 88 -23.77 5.05 -6.56
N ASN A 89 -22.86 4.53 -7.41
CA ASN A 89 -23.08 3.25 -8.11
C ASN A 89 -22.01 2.19 -7.87
N SER A 90 -20.81 2.59 -7.42
CA SER A 90 -19.69 1.68 -7.18
C SER A 90 -18.84 2.18 -6.00
N PRO A 91 -19.47 2.40 -4.83
CA PRO A 91 -18.77 3.03 -3.69
C PRO A 91 -17.62 2.19 -3.13
N GLY A 92 -17.56 0.89 -3.46
CA GLY A 92 -16.46 0.00 -3.09
C GLY A 92 -15.12 0.38 -3.71
N LEU A 93 -15.11 1.21 -4.75
CA LEU A 93 -13.90 1.75 -5.36
C LEU A 93 -13.05 2.59 -4.37
N TYR A 94 -13.66 3.18 -3.35
CA TYR A 94 -12.97 4.06 -2.40
C TYR A 94 -12.55 3.30 -1.12
N ASP A 95 -12.12 2.05 -1.25
CA ASP A 95 -11.64 1.26 -0.11
C ASP A 95 -10.44 1.89 0.57
N ASP A 96 -9.46 2.39 -0.14
CA ASP A 96 -8.38 3.21 0.42
C ASP A 96 -8.92 4.25 1.41
N VAL A 97 -9.97 4.98 1.02
CA VAL A 97 -10.48 6.11 1.79
C VAL A 97 -11.37 5.67 2.96
N TYR A 98 -12.36 4.78 2.73
CA TYR A 98 -13.27 4.42 3.84
C TYR A 98 -12.61 3.50 4.88
N MET A 99 -11.55 2.76 4.50
CA MET A 99 -10.75 2.00 5.45
C MET A 99 -9.88 2.91 6.29
N ASP A 100 -9.18 3.86 5.69
CA ASP A 100 -8.49 4.94 6.39
C ASP A 100 -9.42 5.65 7.40
N LEU A 101 -10.63 6.02 6.94
CA LEU A 101 -11.63 6.70 7.78
C LEU A 101 -12.14 5.82 8.93
N THR A 102 -12.10 4.49 8.80
CA THR A 102 -12.39 3.58 9.92
C THR A 102 -11.41 3.79 11.06
N PHE A 103 -10.12 3.95 10.77
CA PHE A 103 -9.10 4.19 11.78
C PHE A 103 -9.12 5.64 12.30
N VAL A 104 -9.37 6.61 11.42
CA VAL A 104 -9.58 8.02 11.81
C VAL A 104 -10.74 8.16 12.80
N ASP A 105 -11.85 7.45 12.59
CA ASP A 105 -13.01 7.44 13.48
C ASP A 105 -12.66 6.87 14.89
N VAL A 106 -11.81 5.86 14.94
CA VAL A 106 -11.33 5.33 16.23
C VAL A 106 -10.49 6.34 16.97
N PHE A 107 -9.59 7.06 16.30
CA PHE A 107 -8.84 8.16 16.92
C PHE A 107 -9.75 9.29 17.40
N GLU A 108 -10.76 9.64 16.62
CA GLU A 108 -11.72 10.70 17.03
C GLU A 108 -12.51 10.30 18.27
N ARG A 109 -12.98 9.05 18.35
CA ARG A 109 -13.81 8.57 19.48
C ARG A 109 -13.03 8.23 20.73
N TYR A 110 -11.82 7.71 20.61
CA TYR A 110 -11.05 7.18 21.76
C TYR A 110 -9.74 7.93 22.00
N GLY A 111 -9.39 8.91 21.15
CA GLY A 111 -8.17 9.70 21.25
C GLY A 111 -6.94 9.00 20.65
N LEU A 112 -5.82 9.74 20.62
CA LEU A 112 -4.57 9.31 19.99
C LEU A 112 -3.93 8.07 20.64
N ASP A 113 -4.28 7.78 21.89
CA ASP A 113 -3.76 6.65 22.67
C ASP A 113 -4.68 5.42 22.63
N ALA A 114 -5.69 5.42 21.74
CA ALA A 114 -6.61 4.30 21.58
C ALA A 114 -5.86 2.96 21.48
N PRO A 115 -6.30 1.92 22.21
CA PRO A 115 -5.65 0.61 22.19
C PRO A 115 -5.87 -0.06 20.82
N VAL A 116 -4.92 -0.92 20.41
CA VAL A 116 -4.99 -1.61 19.12
C VAL A 116 -6.28 -2.43 18.96
N ASP A 117 -6.79 -3.00 20.02
CA ASP A 117 -8.03 -3.79 19.99
C ASP A 117 -9.24 -2.96 19.52
N SER A 118 -9.27 -1.65 19.79
CA SER A 118 -10.33 -0.77 19.31
C SER A 118 -10.28 -0.62 17.78
N PHE A 119 -9.09 -0.49 17.20
CA PHE A 119 -8.90 -0.45 15.75
C PHE A 119 -9.24 -1.80 15.11
N ALA A 120 -8.72 -2.90 15.69
CA ALA A 120 -8.98 -4.25 15.21
C ALA A 120 -10.49 -4.57 15.19
N MET A 121 -11.21 -4.24 16.26
CA MET A 121 -12.65 -4.49 16.32
C MET A 121 -13.45 -3.59 15.40
N ALA A 122 -13.09 -2.30 15.26
CA ALA A 122 -13.73 -1.39 14.31
C ALA A 122 -13.59 -1.91 12.87
N PHE A 123 -12.38 -2.34 12.49
CA PHE A 123 -12.08 -2.95 11.20
C PHE A 123 -12.81 -4.28 10.99
N ALA A 124 -12.73 -5.21 11.94
CA ALA A 124 -13.33 -6.54 11.80
C ALA A 124 -14.85 -6.53 11.74
N THR A 125 -15.51 -5.53 12.34
CA THR A 125 -16.98 -5.41 12.38
C THR A 125 -17.53 -4.40 11.37
N ALA A 126 -16.68 -3.76 10.57
CA ALA A 126 -17.12 -2.83 9.53
C ALA A 126 -17.95 -3.54 8.45
N GLY A 127 -18.89 -2.79 7.85
CA GLY A 127 -19.87 -3.34 6.90
C GLY A 127 -19.37 -3.55 5.48
N TYR A 128 -18.14 -3.16 5.16
CA TYR A 128 -17.57 -3.32 3.82
C TYR A 128 -17.07 -4.74 3.55
N ALA A 129 -17.02 -5.11 2.28
CA ALA A 129 -16.42 -6.37 1.85
C ALA A 129 -14.89 -6.30 1.96
N LEU A 130 -14.23 -7.42 2.23
CA LEU A 130 -12.79 -7.55 2.33
C LEU A 130 -12.29 -8.76 1.55
N TRP A 131 -11.04 -8.70 1.12
CA TRP A 131 -10.33 -9.75 0.41
C TRP A 131 -8.93 -9.92 1.00
N HIS A 132 -8.19 -10.92 0.57
CA HIS A 132 -6.76 -11.14 0.85
C HIS A 132 -6.39 -10.97 2.34
N ALA A 133 -5.34 -10.19 2.63
CA ALA A 133 -4.87 -10.00 4.00
C ALA A 133 -5.94 -9.40 4.91
N ASN A 134 -6.71 -8.46 4.42
CA ASN A 134 -7.82 -7.84 5.13
C ASN A 134 -8.90 -8.85 5.52
N GLN A 135 -9.33 -9.72 4.61
CA GLN A 135 -10.34 -10.73 4.93
C GLN A 135 -9.80 -11.79 5.88
N ALA A 136 -8.54 -12.22 5.69
CA ALA A 136 -7.90 -13.17 6.60
C ALA A 136 -7.76 -12.57 8.01
N ALA A 137 -7.37 -11.29 8.12
CA ALA A 137 -7.29 -10.57 9.38
C ALA A 137 -8.67 -10.46 10.07
N ARG A 138 -9.71 -10.06 9.33
CA ARG A 138 -11.09 -10.02 9.85
C ARG A 138 -11.51 -11.36 10.42
N TYR A 139 -11.29 -12.45 9.66
CA TYR A 139 -11.59 -13.80 10.12
C TYR A 139 -10.82 -14.14 11.40
N ASN A 140 -9.52 -13.85 11.45
CA ASN A 140 -8.67 -14.09 12.60
C ASN A 140 -9.20 -13.37 13.85
N ILE A 141 -9.48 -12.07 13.76
CA ILE A 141 -9.96 -11.24 14.87
C ILE A 141 -11.30 -11.77 15.38
N LEU A 142 -12.25 -12.05 14.49
CA LEU A 142 -13.57 -12.59 14.85
C LEU A 142 -13.50 -13.98 15.47
N ASN A 143 -12.40 -14.71 15.28
CA ASN A 143 -12.12 -16.00 15.91
C ASN A 143 -11.10 -15.92 17.06
N GLY A 144 -10.80 -14.71 17.56
CA GLY A 144 -9.99 -14.47 18.78
C GLY A 144 -8.49 -14.37 18.55
N ILE A 145 -8.02 -14.36 17.31
CA ILE A 145 -6.61 -14.10 16.98
C ILE A 145 -6.44 -12.60 16.76
N MET A 146 -6.01 -11.89 17.80
CA MET A 146 -5.87 -10.43 17.83
C MET A 146 -4.53 -9.97 17.26
N PRO A 147 -4.38 -8.67 16.88
CA PRO A 147 -3.09 -8.09 16.49
C PRO A 147 -2.03 -8.23 17.60
N PRO A 148 -0.76 -8.41 17.25
CA PRO A 148 -0.21 -8.45 15.90
C PRO A 148 -0.32 -9.83 15.22
N GLN A 149 -0.92 -10.82 15.90
CA GLN A 149 -0.99 -12.19 15.38
C GLN A 149 -1.98 -12.34 14.21
N SER A 150 -3.01 -11.48 14.14
CA SER A 150 -3.98 -11.50 13.04
C SER A 150 -3.37 -11.20 11.67
N GLY A 151 -2.37 -10.32 11.62
CA GLY A 151 -1.63 -9.96 10.41
C GLY A 151 -0.35 -10.79 10.20
N HIS A 152 0.11 -11.54 11.20
CA HIS A 152 1.36 -12.29 11.09
C HIS A 152 1.27 -13.41 10.05
N TRP A 153 2.26 -13.55 9.17
CA TRP A 153 2.26 -14.47 8.02
C TRP A 153 1.98 -15.95 8.35
N LEU A 154 2.25 -16.40 9.56
CA LEU A 154 1.88 -17.77 9.98
C LEU A 154 0.36 -17.95 10.14
N ASN A 155 -0.36 -16.88 10.39
CA ASN A 155 -1.82 -16.87 10.58
C ASN A 155 -2.57 -16.21 9.42
N ASN A 156 -1.83 -15.51 8.53
CA ASN A 156 -2.37 -14.80 7.39
C ASN A 156 -1.51 -15.07 6.15
N PRO A 157 -1.91 -15.99 5.26
CA PRO A 157 -1.17 -16.32 4.05
C PRO A 157 -0.97 -15.17 3.07
N HIS A 158 -1.65 -14.04 3.28
CA HIS A 158 -1.62 -12.85 2.44
C HIS A 158 -0.90 -11.67 3.09
N ALA A 159 -0.14 -11.91 4.16
CA ALA A 159 0.44 -10.87 5.01
C ALA A 159 1.36 -9.87 4.32
N ASP A 160 1.90 -10.16 3.14
CA ASP A 160 2.82 -9.30 2.38
C ASP A 160 2.17 -8.60 1.18
N ASP A 161 0.85 -8.67 1.03
CA ASP A 161 0.13 -7.92 0.01
C ASP A 161 -0.15 -6.44 0.41
N ILE A 162 -0.81 -5.69 -0.48
CA ILE A 162 -0.90 -4.23 -0.46
C ILE A 162 -1.78 -3.66 0.67
N ASP A 163 -2.62 -4.46 1.34
CA ASP A 163 -3.78 -3.95 2.09
C ASP A 163 -3.44 -2.78 3.04
N TYR A 164 -2.42 -2.91 3.91
CA TYR A 164 -2.06 -1.78 4.78
C TYR A 164 -1.38 -0.62 4.04
N GLN A 165 -0.78 -0.82 2.88
CA GLN A 165 -0.19 0.27 2.11
C GLN A 165 -1.26 1.29 1.69
N ILE A 166 -2.43 0.83 1.27
CA ILE A 166 -3.54 1.68 0.84
C ILE A 166 -4.35 2.24 2.02
N GLU A 167 -4.14 1.72 3.22
CA GLU A 167 -4.85 2.08 4.44
C GLU A 167 -3.97 2.85 5.44
N ALA A 168 -2.85 3.46 4.99
CA ALA A 168 -1.88 4.12 5.85
C ALA A 168 -1.76 5.63 5.64
N ASP A 169 -2.46 6.17 4.66
CA ASP A 169 -2.34 7.56 4.24
C ASP A 169 -2.69 8.51 5.40
N TYR A 170 -3.74 8.19 6.16
CA TYR A 170 -4.14 8.98 7.35
C TYR A 170 -3.01 9.10 8.38
N ALA A 171 -2.17 8.05 8.56
CA ALA A 171 -1.08 8.08 9.54
C ALA A 171 -0.04 9.15 9.18
N GLY A 172 0.23 9.32 7.89
CA GLY A 172 1.06 10.41 7.38
C GLY A 172 0.37 11.77 7.42
N ILE A 173 -0.90 11.84 7.03
CA ILE A 173 -1.70 13.08 7.01
C ILE A 173 -1.82 13.68 8.42
N MET A 174 -1.99 12.86 9.46
CA MET A 174 -2.06 13.33 10.83
C MET A 174 -0.71 13.59 11.51
N SER A 175 0.42 13.30 10.82
CA SER A 175 1.79 13.41 11.36
C SER A 175 2.71 14.33 10.52
N PRO A 176 2.34 15.60 10.22
CA PRO A 176 3.13 16.49 9.37
C PRO A 176 4.58 16.63 9.85
N GLY A 177 5.57 16.33 8.99
CA GLY A 177 6.99 16.40 9.30
C GLY A 177 7.50 15.40 10.34
N MET A 178 6.68 14.41 10.73
CA MET A 178 6.98 13.49 11.83
C MET A 178 6.93 12.02 11.39
N PRO A 179 7.87 11.55 10.53
CA PRO A 179 7.85 10.19 9.97
C PRO A 179 7.91 9.08 11.04
N ASN A 180 8.63 9.28 12.15
CA ASN A 180 8.69 8.26 13.19
C ASN A 180 7.38 8.15 13.98
N THR A 181 6.64 9.27 14.09
CA THR A 181 5.28 9.26 14.67
C THR A 181 4.32 8.48 13.76
N ALA A 182 4.36 8.71 12.45
CA ALA A 182 3.58 7.94 11.48
C ALA A 182 3.96 6.46 11.52
N SER A 183 5.26 6.12 11.58
CA SER A 183 5.74 4.73 11.72
C SER A 183 5.22 4.06 12.99
N GLY A 184 5.12 4.80 14.10
CA GLY A 184 4.56 4.28 15.35
C GLY A 184 3.06 4.00 15.28
N ILE A 185 2.31 4.81 14.52
CA ILE A 185 0.89 4.56 14.21
C ILE A 185 0.78 3.33 13.32
N SER A 186 1.60 3.25 12.27
CA SER A 186 1.67 2.12 11.34
C SER A 186 2.06 0.82 12.04
N ASP A 187 2.95 0.87 13.04
CA ASP A 187 3.30 -0.32 13.84
C ASP A 187 2.11 -0.86 14.64
N LYS A 188 1.30 0.04 15.20
CA LYS A 188 0.11 -0.33 15.95
C LYS A 188 -0.98 -0.93 15.08
N ILE A 189 -1.26 -0.33 13.90
CA ILE A 189 -2.45 -0.60 13.09
C ILE A 189 -2.15 -1.56 11.95
N GLY A 190 -1.02 -1.41 11.28
CA GLY A 190 -0.69 -2.23 10.11
C GLY A 190 -0.55 -3.72 10.40
N HIS A 191 -0.19 -4.07 11.64
CA HIS A 191 -0.15 -5.47 12.08
C HIS A 191 -1.52 -6.08 12.40
N ILE A 192 -2.61 -5.34 12.15
CA ILE A 192 -3.96 -5.92 12.11
C ILE A 192 -4.04 -6.91 10.93
N MET A 193 -3.51 -6.52 9.76
CA MET A 193 -3.64 -7.25 8.50
C MET A 193 -2.33 -7.70 7.86
N ASN A 194 -1.23 -6.95 7.99
CA ASN A 194 0.02 -7.19 7.25
C ASN A 194 1.24 -7.46 8.15
N TYR A 195 2.29 -8.00 7.53
CA TYR A 195 3.59 -8.28 8.12
C TYR A 195 4.68 -8.17 7.03
N GLY A 196 5.91 -7.76 7.39
CA GLY A 196 7.01 -7.66 6.43
C GLY A 196 6.77 -6.60 5.36
N ASP A 197 6.91 -6.98 4.08
CA ASP A 197 6.86 -6.04 2.96
C ASP A 197 5.48 -5.38 2.81
N GLY A 198 4.38 -6.06 3.12
CA GLY A 198 3.04 -5.47 3.14
C GLY A 198 2.90 -4.37 4.18
N TRP A 199 3.46 -4.59 5.38
CA TRP A 199 3.50 -3.54 6.42
C TRP A 199 4.43 -2.38 6.04
N TYR A 200 5.60 -2.67 5.43
CA TYR A 200 6.53 -1.63 4.97
C TYR A 200 5.89 -0.70 3.95
N GLY A 201 4.96 -1.20 3.13
CA GLY A 201 4.19 -0.38 2.20
C GLY A 201 3.54 0.81 2.88
N GLY A 202 2.78 0.55 3.95
CA GLY A 202 2.12 1.62 4.71
C GLY A 202 3.09 2.51 5.49
N VAL A 203 4.17 1.95 6.05
CA VAL A 203 5.22 2.75 6.72
C VAL A 203 5.84 3.75 5.75
N TYR A 204 6.17 3.33 4.54
CA TYR A 204 6.82 4.17 3.54
C TYR A 204 5.86 5.22 2.96
N VAL A 205 4.65 4.83 2.59
CA VAL A 205 3.63 5.76 2.09
C VAL A 205 3.31 6.81 3.16
N GLY A 206 3.06 6.40 4.40
CA GLY A 206 2.86 7.32 5.52
C GLY A 206 4.03 8.28 5.72
N ALA A 207 5.28 7.79 5.63
CA ALA A 207 6.48 8.63 5.74
C ALA A 207 6.58 9.66 4.59
N MET A 208 6.25 9.29 3.35
CA MET A 208 6.21 10.23 2.22
C MET A 208 5.17 11.33 2.45
N TYR A 209 3.97 11.00 2.93
CA TYR A 209 2.97 12.01 3.31
C TYR A 209 3.51 12.99 4.35
N THR A 210 4.18 12.50 5.42
CA THR A 210 4.71 13.39 6.46
C THR A 210 5.69 14.41 5.91
N LEU A 211 6.59 13.98 5.02
CA LEU A 211 7.64 14.81 4.44
C LEU A 211 7.09 15.78 3.38
N ALA A 212 6.00 15.42 2.69
CA ALA A 212 5.29 16.29 1.75
C ALA A 212 4.70 17.56 2.41
N PHE A 213 4.44 17.54 3.72
CA PHE A 213 4.04 18.75 4.44
C PHE A 213 5.16 19.79 4.55
N ILE A 214 6.42 19.37 4.52
CA ILE A 214 7.58 20.21 4.84
C ILE A 214 8.57 20.39 3.67
N SER A 215 8.32 19.74 2.54
CA SER A 215 9.15 19.84 1.33
C SER A 215 8.26 19.79 0.08
N ASP A 216 8.73 20.41 -0.99
CA ASP A 216 8.20 20.29 -2.36
C ASP A 216 9.16 19.55 -3.30
N ASP A 217 10.31 19.13 -2.82
CA ASP A 217 11.30 18.32 -3.55
C ASP A 217 10.92 16.83 -3.46
N ILE A 218 10.38 16.28 -4.55
CA ILE A 218 9.92 14.89 -4.64
C ILE A 218 11.09 13.90 -4.45
N GLU A 219 12.28 14.17 -5.03
CA GLU A 219 13.44 13.29 -4.85
C GLU A 219 13.90 13.24 -3.38
N PHE A 220 13.84 14.38 -2.69
CA PHE A 220 14.11 14.46 -1.26
C PHE A 220 13.07 13.65 -0.48
N ILE A 221 11.78 13.86 -0.73
CA ILE A 221 10.68 13.18 -0.02
C ILE A 221 10.83 11.66 -0.13
N VAL A 222 10.93 11.11 -1.33
CA VAL A 222 11.00 9.66 -1.53
C VAL A 222 12.28 9.05 -0.94
N SER A 223 13.42 9.79 -1.02
CA SER A 223 14.70 9.31 -0.50
C SER A 223 14.80 9.38 1.02
N GLU A 224 14.27 10.43 1.64
CA GLU A 224 14.25 10.56 3.11
C GLU A 224 13.23 9.61 3.74
N ALA A 225 12.03 9.47 3.15
CA ALA A 225 11.02 8.52 3.61
C ALA A 225 11.55 7.08 3.61
N LEU A 226 12.34 6.71 2.61
CA LEU A 226 12.90 5.36 2.51
C LEU A 226 13.80 4.97 3.70
N LYS A 227 14.33 5.95 4.42
CA LYS A 227 15.13 5.70 5.64
C LYS A 227 14.31 5.15 6.80
N THR A 228 12.97 5.17 6.72
CA THR A 228 12.11 4.49 7.69
C THR A 228 12.08 2.97 7.50
N ILE A 229 12.56 2.48 6.35
CA ILE A 229 12.53 1.06 6.00
C ILE A 229 13.92 0.43 6.23
N PRO A 230 14.01 -0.78 6.79
CA PRO A 230 15.29 -1.49 6.97
C PRO A 230 15.97 -1.79 5.62
N GLU A 231 17.23 -1.36 5.45
CA GLU A 231 17.99 -1.48 4.19
C GLU A 231 18.10 -2.91 3.62
N LYS A 232 18.03 -3.91 4.49
CA LYS A 232 18.14 -5.33 4.09
C LYS A 232 16.82 -5.95 3.62
N SER A 233 15.69 -5.24 3.71
CA SER A 233 14.39 -5.71 3.20
C SER A 233 14.36 -5.69 1.68
N ILE A 234 13.55 -6.58 1.09
CA ILE A 234 13.28 -6.58 -0.36
C ILE A 234 12.62 -5.27 -0.75
N TYR A 235 11.69 -4.79 0.06
CA TYR A 235 11.00 -3.52 -0.13
C TYR A 235 11.99 -2.34 -0.30
N TYR A 236 12.92 -2.15 0.64
CA TYR A 236 13.93 -1.08 0.55
C TYR A 236 14.77 -1.19 -0.73
N GLN A 237 15.20 -2.42 -1.07
CA GLN A 237 16.02 -2.66 -2.26
C GLN A 237 15.27 -2.32 -3.55
N CYS A 238 13.98 -2.66 -3.65
CA CYS A 238 13.15 -2.30 -4.79
C CYS A 238 13.00 -0.78 -4.91
N MET A 239 12.62 -0.08 -3.84
CA MET A 239 12.46 1.38 -3.86
C MET A 239 13.77 2.10 -4.18
N SER A 240 14.91 1.61 -3.64
CA SER A 240 16.25 2.12 -3.98
C SER A 240 16.59 1.95 -5.45
N ASP A 241 16.20 0.82 -6.05
CA ASP A 241 16.39 0.57 -7.47
C ASP A 241 15.56 1.52 -8.33
N VAL A 242 14.29 1.76 -7.98
CA VAL A 242 13.43 2.72 -8.71
C VAL A 242 14.05 4.12 -8.69
N ILE A 243 14.49 4.61 -7.53
CA ILE A 243 15.17 5.92 -7.40
C ILE A 243 16.45 5.96 -8.25
N ARG A 244 17.19 4.87 -8.30
CA ARG A 244 18.41 4.75 -9.12
C ARG A 244 18.08 4.70 -10.62
N TRP A 245 17.06 3.95 -11.03
CA TRP A 245 16.65 3.86 -12.43
C TRP A 245 16.05 5.17 -12.93
N HIS A 246 15.31 5.90 -12.11
CA HIS A 246 14.90 7.27 -12.46
C HIS A 246 16.10 8.15 -12.86
N LYS A 247 17.20 8.11 -12.11
CA LYS A 247 18.43 8.85 -12.46
C LYS A 247 19.13 8.33 -13.72
N GLN A 248 18.96 7.04 -14.02
CA GLN A 248 19.53 6.42 -15.22
C GLN A 248 18.67 6.69 -16.47
N PHE A 249 17.36 6.78 -16.32
CA PHE A 249 16.38 6.97 -17.39
C PHE A 249 15.45 8.16 -17.08
N PRO A 250 15.98 9.39 -16.94
CA PRO A 250 15.22 10.52 -16.38
C PRO A 250 13.98 10.90 -17.21
N ASP A 251 13.99 10.64 -18.52
CA ASP A 251 12.92 11.01 -19.45
C ASP A 251 12.05 9.81 -19.89
N ASP A 252 12.30 8.60 -19.35
CA ASP A 252 11.64 7.37 -19.80
C ASP A 252 11.21 6.49 -18.62
N TRP A 253 10.01 6.75 -18.09
CA TRP A 253 9.42 5.96 -17.01
C TRP A 253 9.18 4.50 -17.40
N LYS A 254 8.98 4.21 -18.70
CA LYS A 254 8.73 2.84 -19.19
C LYS A 254 9.97 1.96 -19.08
N GLN A 255 11.16 2.52 -19.20
CA GLN A 255 12.40 1.80 -18.92
C GLN A 255 12.51 1.43 -17.43
N THR A 256 12.22 2.37 -16.53
CA THR A 256 12.19 2.10 -15.09
C THR A 256 11.17 1.04 -14.75
N TRP A 257 9.95 1.15 -15.30
CA TRP A 257 8.91 0.14 -15.16
C TRP A 257 9.39 -1.25 -15.63
N ALA A 258 10.01 -1.33 -16.80
CA ALA A 258 10.49 -2.60 -17.37
C ALA A 258 11.59 -3.26 -16.50
N GLU A 259 12.52 -2.48 -15.95
CA GLU A 259 13.52 -3.01 -15.02
C GLU A 259 12.90 -3.44 -13.68
N CYS A 260 11.85 -2.75 -13.23
CA CYS A 260 11.09 -3.08 -12.03
C CYS A 260 10.38 -4.42 -12.19
N GLU A 261 9.59 -4.60 -13.26
CA GLU A 261 8.88 -5.83 -13.58
C GLU A 261 9.85 -7.02 -13.71
N LYS A 262 10.95 -6.83 -14.42
CA LYS A 262 11.95 -7.86 -14.65
C LYS A 262 12.62 -8.36 -13.37
N LYS A 263 12.82 -7.48 -12.38
CA LYS A 263 13.59 -7.82 -11.18
C LYS A 263 12.72 -8.16 -9.98
N TRP A 264 11.58 -7.48 -9.80
CA TRP A 264 10.84 -7.46 -8.55
C TRP A 264 9.43 -8.07 -8.60
N SER A 265 8.89 -8.39 -9.78
CA SER A 265 7.54 -8.93 -9.92
C SER A 265 7.42 -10.46 -9.82
N SER A 266 8.49 -11.18 -9.47
CA SER A 266 8.55 -12.64 -9.61
C SER A 266 8.77 -13.44 -8.34
N ASP A 267 8.95 -12.81 -7.18
CA ASP A 267 9.30 -13.51 -5.93
C ASP A 267 8.24 -13.23 -4.85
N ILE A 268 7.05 -13.77 -5.07
CA ILE A 268 5.86 -13.49 -4.28
C ILE A 268 5.53 -14.67 -3.39
N GLY A 269 5.49 -14.45 -2.07
CA GLY A 269 5.10 -15.45 -1.07
C GLY A 269 3.58 -15.67 -0.99
N CYS A 270 2.78 -14.63 -1.29
CA CYS A 270 1.33 -14.69 -1.31
C CYS A 270 0.81 -15.73 -2.32
N PRO A 271 -0.15 -16.62 -1.94
CA PRO A 271 -0.62 -17.70 -2.79
C PRO A 271 -1.13 -17.26 -4.17
N GLU A 272 -1.84 -16.16 -4.25
CA GLU A 272 -2.45 -15.72 -5.51
C GLU A 272 -1.43 -15.19 -6.50
N GLY A 273 -0.28 -14.69 -6.01
CA GLY A 273 0.85 -14.27 -6.83
C GLY A 273 1.74 -15.40 -7.32
N VAL A 274 1.55 -16.64 -6.85
CA VAL A 274 2.41 -17.76 -7.20
C VAL A 274 2.35 -18.05 -8.70
N PHE A 275 3.48 -17.83 -9.41
CA PHE A 275 3.71 -18.04 -10.86
C PHE A 275 2.80 -17.22 -11.79
N VAL A 276 2.23 -16.14 -11.31
CA VAL A 276 1.44 -15.19 -12.11
C VAL A 276 1.71 -13.77 -11.65
N PRO A 277 1.55 -12.75 -12.50
CA PRO A 277 1.51 -11.37 -12.04
C PRO A 277 0.39 -11.18 -11.00
N PHE A 278 0.71 -10.48 -9.92
CA PHE A 278 -0.21 -10.29 -8.81
C PHE A 278 -0.63 -8.83 -8.69
N ASN A 279 -1.95 -8.57 -8.77
CA ASN A 279 -2.50 -7.22 -8.80
C ASN A 279 -2.07 -6.40 -7.58
N ILE A 280 -2.10 -7.01 -6.40
CA ILE A 280 -1.95 -6.34 -5.12
C ILE A 280 -0.66 -6.71 -4.37
N ASP A 281 0.43 -6.97 -5.08
CA ASP A 281 1.75 -7.08 -4.46
C ASP A 281 2.22 -5.73 -3.92
N ALA A 282 2.55 -5.64 -2.63
CA ALA A 282 2.93 -4.38 -1.99
C ALA A 282 4.20 -3.76 -2.57
N VAL A 283 5.18 -4.59 -2.92
CA VAL A 283 6.50 -4.11 -3.39
C VAL A 283 6.38 -3.45 -4.76
N ILE A 284 5.75 -4.14 -5.71
CA ILE A 284 5.64 -3.62 -7.09
C ILE A 284 4.69 -2.42 -7.17
N ASN A 285 3.59 -2.42 -6.42
CA ASN A 285 2.65 -1.30 -6.40
C ASN A 285 3.27 -0.05 -5.75
N SER A 286 4.06 -0.20 -4.69
CA SER A 286 4.85 0.92 -4.13
C SER A 286 5.84 1.49 -5.14
N ALA A 287 6.46 0.64 -5.96
CA ALA A 287 7.32 1.10 -7.05
C ALA A 287 6.54 1.95 -8.06
N TYR A 288 5.28 1.63 -8.34
CA TYR A 288 4.42 2.38 -9.27
C TYR A 288 3.94 3.71 -8.71
N ILE A 289 3.75 3.81 -7.39
CA ILE A 289 3.57 5.10 -6.72
C ILE A 289 4.81 5.98 -6.94
N LEU A 290 6.02 5.43 -6.72
CA LEU A 290 7.26 6.17 -6.92
C LEU A 290 7.48 6.60 -8.37
N ILE A 291 7.21 5.72 -9.33
CA ILE A 291 7.32 6.04 -10.76
C ILE A 291 6.39 7.21 -11.09
N GLY A 292 5.15 7.17 -10.61
CA GLY A 292 4.20 8.28 -10.78
C GLY A 292 4.71 9.59 -10.21
N LEU A 293 5.20 9.60 -8.97
CA LEU A 293 5.72 10.80 -8.30
C LEU A 293 6.98 11.35 -9.00
N LEU A 294 7.97 10.49 -9.25
CA LEU A 294 9.27 10.92 -9.80
C LEU A 294 9.16 11.42 -11.23
N TYR A 295 8.40 10.74 -12.09
CA TYR A 295 8.25 11.13 -13.50
C TYR A 295 7.09 12.09 -13.74
N GLY A 296 6.23 12.29 -12.75
CA GLY A 296 5.20 13.32 -12.79
C GLY A 296 5.74 14.74 -12.66
N GLU A 297 6.95 14.93 -12.11
CA GLU A 297 7.67 16.22 -12.01
C GLU A 297 6.83 17.33 -11.37
N GLY A 298 5.96 16.98 -10.43
CA GLY A 298 5.06 17.93 -9.76
C GLY A 298 3.79 18.30 -10.54
N ASP A 299 3.60 17.81 -11.76
CA ASP A 299 2.32 17.92 -12.47
C ASP A 299 1.34 16.88 -11.97
N PHE A 300 0.19 17.33 -11.46
CA PHE A 300 -0.79 16.47 -10.82
C PHE A 300 -1.38 15.42 -11.78
N PHE A 301 -1.73 15.85 -13.01
CA PHE A 301 -2.31 14.94 -13.99
C PHE A 301 -1.28 13.91 -14.47
N LYS A 302 -0.07 14.36 -14.79
CA LYS A 302 1.03 13.48 -15.23
C LYS A 302 1.36 12.45 -14.17
N THR A 303 1.37 12.83 -12.89
CA THR A 303 1.63 11.92 -11.76
C THR A 303 0.61 10.80 -11.67
N ILE A 304 -0.69 11.14 -11.63
CA ILE A 304 -1.74 10.12 -11.53
C ILE A 304 -1.85 9.27 -12.81
N ASP A 305 -1.66 9.86 -13.99
CA ASP A 305 -1.71 9.13 -15.26
C ASP A 305 -0.56 8.12 -15.40
N ILE A 306 0.68 8.50 -15.06
CA ILE A 306 1.82 7.58 -15.10
C ILE A 306 1.64 6.47 -14.06
N SER A 307 1.26 6.79 -12.82
CA SER A 307 1.02 5.80 -11.77
C SER A 307 -0.03 4.78 -12.19
N THR A 308 -1.18 5.24 -12.72
CA THR A 308 -2.23 4.37 -13.27
C THR A 308 -1.69 3.50 -14.42
N ARG A 309 -0.93 4.08 -15.36
CA ARG A 309 -0.42 3.38 -16.53
C ARG A 309 0.61 2.31 -16.22
N CYS A 310 1.19 2.32 -15.05
CA CYS A 310 2.05 1.23 -14.61
C CYS A 310 1.31 -0.11 -14.47
N GLY A 311 -0.02 -0.10 -14.33
CA GLY A 311 -0.83 -1.32 -14.20
C GLY A 311 -0.91 -1.83 -12.77
N GLN A 312 -1.15 -3.12 -12.60
CA GLN A 312 -1.44 -3.76 -11.32
C GLN A 312 -2.63 -3.07 -10.62
N ASP A 313 -2.49 -2.67 -9.38
CA ASP A 313 -3.48 -1.98 -8.58
C ASP A 313 -3.60 -0.51 -9.03
N SER A 314 -4.20 -0.35 -10.20
CA SER A 314 -4.09 0.88 -10.99
C SER A 314 -5.04 2.00 -10.56
N ASP A 315 -5.83 1.81 -9.52
CA ASP A 315 -6.63 2.83 -8.82
C ASP A 315 -6.02 3.21 -7.46
N CYS A 316 -5.50 2.26 -6.68
CA CYS A 316 -4.87 2.56 -5.40
C CYS A 316 -3.50 3.24 -5.57
N ASN A 317 -2.70 2.85 -6.58
CA ASN A 317 -1.41 3.49 -6.83
C ASN A 317 -1.52 4.99 -7.13
N PRO A 318 -2.39 5.45 -8.06
CA PRO A 318 -2.61 6.89 -8.26
C PRO A 318 -3.37 7.57 -7.12
N SER A 319 -4.08 6.82 -6.26
CA SER A 319 -4.66 7.33 -5.02
C SER A 319 -3.55 7.86 -4.10
N SER A 320 -2.62 7.01 -3.69
CA SER A 320 -1.49 7.41 -2.84
C SER A 320 -0.58 8.43 -3.53
N ALA A 321 -0.23 8.26 -4.82
CA ALA A 321 0.59 9.22 -5.56
C ALA A 321 -0.08 10.60 -5.67
N GLY A 322 -1.37 10.64 -5.97
CA GLY A 322 -2.18 11.85 -6.05
C GLY A 322 -2.35 12.52 -4.69
N GLY A 323 -2.53 11.73 -3.64
CA GLY A 323 -2.62 12.22 -2.26
C GLY A 323 -1.32 12.86 -1.78
N ILE A 324 -0.18 12.20 -1.96
CA ILE A 324 1.15 12.74 -1.61
C ILE A 324 1.42 14.03 -2.39
N LEU A 325 1.20 14.03 -3.71
CA LEU A 325 1.37 15.25 -4.50
C LEU A 325 0.35 16.33 -4.12
N GLY A 326 -0.87 15.94 -3.75
CA GLY A 326 -1.88 16.85 -3.23
C GLY A 326 -1.44 17.58 -1.95
N VAL A 327 -0.69 16.91 -1.04
CA VAL A 327 -0.04 17.56 0.10
C VAL A 327 1.03 18.55 -0.37
N ILE A 328 1.87 18.16 -1.32
CA ILE A 328 2.97 19.01 -1.82
C ILE A 328 2.41 20.33 -2.36
N ILE A 329 1.48 20.26 -3.32
CA ILE A 329 0.97 21.44 -4.04
C ILE A 329 -0.14 22.17 -3.28
N GLY A 330 -0.87 21.48 -2.40
CA GLY A 330 -2.07 21.98 -1.73
C GLY A 330 -3.33 21.85 -2.60
N TYR A 331 -4.49 21.76 -1.94
CA TYR A 331 -5.81 21.61 -2.57
C TYR A 331 -6.07 22.65 -3.67
N ASP A 332 -5.79 23.92 -3.40
CA ASP A 332 -6.07 25.02 -4.31
C ASP A 332 -5.31 24.95 -5.65
N LYS A 333 -4.25 24.17 -5.73
CA LYS A 333 -3.44 23.98 -6.94
C LYS A 333 -3.74 22.69 -7.70
N ILE A 334 -4.62 21.83 -7.18
CA ILE A 334 -5.12 20.69 -7.95
C ILE A 334 -5.90 21.24 -9.17
N PRO A 335 -5.69 20.70 -10.39
CA PRO A 335 -6.34 21.24 -11.59
C PRO A 335 -7.87 21.30 -11.47
N GLU A 336 -8.48 22.42 -11.88
CA GLU A 336 -9.91 22.69 -11.71
C GLU A 336 -10.82 21.61 -12.32
N LYS A 337 -10.36 20.94 -13.39
CA LYS A 337 -11.11 19.82 -13.99
C LYS A 337 -11.36 18.65 -13.02
N PHE A 338 -10.51 18.49 -11.99
CA PHE A 338 -10.65 17.50 -10.93
C PHE A 338 -11.36 18.09 -9.71
N LEU A 339 -10.95 19.29 -9.28
CA LEU A 339 -11.53 19.92 -8.08
C LEU A 339 -13.03 20.14 -8.17
N LYS A 340 -13.55 20.50 -9.34
CA LYS A 340 -14.99 20.67 -9.52
C LYS A 340 -15.77 19.39 -9.22
N GLU A 341 -15.18 18.22 -9.52
CA GLU A 341 -15.80 16.92 -9.25
C GLU A 341 -15.74 16.59 -7.75
N VAL A 342 -14.60 16.87 -7.08
CA VAL A 342 -14.45 16.71 -5.64
C VAL A 342 -15.49 17.56 -4.88
N LYS A 343 -15.65 18.84 -5.26
CA LYS A 343 -16.61 19.77 -4.65
C LYS A 343 -18.06 19.28 -4.71
N LEU A 344 -18.41 18.42 -5.67
CA LEU A 344 -19.75 17.84 -5.75
C LEU A 344 -20.03 16.80 -4.66
N VAL A 345 -18.98 16.25 -4.04
CA VAL A 345 -19.09 15.14 -3.08
C VAL A 345 -18.50 15.46 -1.70
N GLU A 346 -17.90 16.64 -1.49
CA GLU A 346 -17.20 16.97 -0.22
C GLU A 346 -18.09 16.85 1.03
N ASP A 347 -19.40 17.04 0.89
CA ASP A 347 -20.37 16.88 1.99
C ASP A 347 -21.07 15.51 2.00
N MET A 348 -20.80 14.65 1.02
CA MET A 348 -21.35 13.31 0.99
C MET A 348 -20.53 12.36 1.84
N ASP A 349 -21.16 11.63 2.73
CA ASP A 349 -20.49 10.59 3.51
C ASP A 349 -20.02 9.45 2.58
N PHE A 350 -18.82 8.93 2.84
CA PHE A 350 -18.36 7.72 2.17
C PHE A 350 -19.22 6.53 2.59
N ALA A 351 -19.38 5.56 1.69
CA ALA A 351 -20.03 4.32 2.03
C ALA A 351 -19.40 3.68 3.28
N TYR A 352 -20.22 3.01 4.07
CA TYR A 352 -19.84 2.32 5.30
C TYR A 352 -19.35 3.22 6.44
N THR A 353 -19.33 4.54 6.28
CA THR A 353 -18.96 5.52 7.29
C THR A 353 -20.01 6.61 7.43
N THR A 354 -19.86 7.47 8.42
CA THR A 354 -20.63 8.74 8.55
C THR A 354 -19.72 9.94 8.34
N ILE A 355 -18.61 9.74 7.63
CA ILE A 355 -17.56 10.74 7.44
C ILE A 355 -17.52 11.12 5.96
N SER A 356 -17.65 12.43 5.71
CA SER A 356 -17.44 13.06 4.40
C SER A 356 -16.02 13.63 4.31
N LEU A 357 -15.60 14.08 3.12
CA LEU A 357 -14.31 14.75 2.96
C LEU A 357 -14.16 15.96 3.90
N ASN A 358 -15.21 16.80 4.02
CA ASN A 358 -15.16 17.96 4.91
C ASN A 358 -14.97 17.56 6.38
N LYS A 359 -15.58 16.46 6.83
CA LYS A 359 -15.34 15.91 8.17
C LYS A 359 -13.92 15.34 8.29
N ALA A 360 -13.44 14.59 7.29
CA ALA A 360 -12.10 14.04 7.28
C ALA A 360 -11.02 15.13 7.34
N TYR A 361 -11.19 16.24 6.64
CA TYR A 361 -10.31 17.41 6.72
C TYR A 361 -10.21 17.96 8.14
N GLN A 362 -11.35 18.13 8.80
CA GLN A 362 -11.39 18.68 10.16
C GLN A 362 -10.80 17.71 11.19
N MET A 363 -11.14 16.43 11.10
CA MET A 363 -10.60 15.39 11.99
C MET A 363 -9.08 15.31 11.85
N SER A 364 -8.58 15.24 10.60
CA SER A 364 -7.15 15.19 10.32
C SER A 364 -6.41 16.42 10.85
N TYR A 365 -6.97 17.62 10.70
CA TYR A 365 -6.41 18.85 11.27
C TYR A 365 -6.34 18.77 12.80
N ASN A 366 -7.40 18.31 13.45
CA ASN A 366 -7.44 18.16 14.91
C ASN A 366 -6.39 17.16 15.40
N HIS A 367 -6.26 16.02 14.73
CA HIS A 367 -5.26 15.00 15.07
C HIS A 367 -3.84 15.51 14.82
N ALA A 368 -3.59 16.16 13.67
CA ALA A 368 -2.29 16.72 13.33
C ALA A 368 -1.82 17.75 14.36
N THR A 369 -2.69 18.70 14.74
CA THR A 369 -2.33 19.73 15.72
C THR A 369 -2.07 19.16 17.12
N GLN A 370 -2.79 18.10 17.52
CA GLN A 370 -2.51 17.38 18.77
C GLN A 370 -1.16 16.66 18.72
N LEU A 371 -0.86 15.95 17.62
CA LEU A 371 0.43 15.25 17.45
C LEU A 371 1.60 16.23 17.36
N ILE A 372 1.45 17.36 16.67
CA ILE A 372 2.45 18.42 16.61
C ILE A 372 2.80 18.90 18.02
N LYS A 373 1.80 19.24 18.86
CA LYS A 373 2.02 19.65 20.25
C LYS A 373 2.68 18.54 21.08
N ARG A 374 2.23 17.29 20.93
CA ARG A 374 2.78 16.13 21.66
C ARG A 374 4.27 15.90 21.33
N ASN A 375 4.70 16.22 20.11
CA ASN A 375 6.07 16.06 19.64
C ASN A 375 6.93 17.32 19.75
N GLY A 376 6.51 18.30 20.57
CA GLY A 376 7.30 19.49 20.91
C GLY A 376 7.21 20.63 19.90
N GLY A 377 6.28 20.57 18.96
CA GLY A 377 5.87 21.71 18.14
C GLY A 377 4.89 22.62 18.86
N THR A 378 4.50 23.73 18.23
CA THR A 378 3.58 24.72 18.79
C THR A 378 2.44 25.06 17.84
N VAL A 379 1.30 25.47 18.44
CA VAL A 379 0.15 26.02 17.71
C VAL A 379 -0.20 27.33 18.40
N GLU A 380 0.20 28.46 17.80
CA GLU A 380 0.11 29.81 18.38
C GLU A 380 -0.60 30.75 17.39
N GLY A 381 -1.89 30.99 17.64
CA GLY A 381 -2.73 31.76 16.72
C GLY A 381 -2.79 31.03 15.36
N GLU A 382 -2.47 31.74 14.29
CA GLU A 382 -2.43 31.17 12.93
C GLU A 382 -1.13 30.42 12.60
N ASN A 383 -0.12 30.46 13.48
CA ASN A 383 1.19 29.84 13.22
C ASN A 383 1.28 28.46 13.86
N ILE A 384 1.63 27.48 13.07
CA ILE A 384 1.81 26.09 13.47
C ILE A 384 3.27 25.72 13.19
N THR A 385 4.06 25.55 14.25
CA THR A 385 5.47 25.16 14.13
C THR A 385 5.61 23.67 14.37
N ILE A 386 6.04 22.97 13.34
CA ILE A 386 6.31 21.54 13.33
C ILE A 386 7.77 21.33 13.69
N LYS A 387 8.05 20.53 14.70
CA LYS A 387 9.39 20.02 14.98
C LYS A 387 9.61 18.77 14.13
N CYS A 388 10.48 18.88 13.13
CA CYS A 388 10.70 17.81 12.17
C CYS A 388 11.48 16.65 12.80
N GLN A 389 11.07 15.43 12.49
CA GLN A 389 11.74 14.20 12.93
C GLN A 389 12.67 13.70 11.84
N LYS A 390 13.90 13.30 12.22
CA LYS A 390 14.78 12.55 11.33
C LYS A 390 14.24 11.14 11.18
N PRO A 391 14.00 10.64 9.96
CA PRO A 391 13.52 9.27 9.77
C PRO A 391 14.46 8.24 10.37
N GLU A 392 13.88 7.26 11.08
CA GLU A 392 14.60 6.12 11.67
C GLU A 392 13.96 4.82 11.16
N PRO A 393 14.78 3.80 10.85
CA PRO A 393 14.24 2.56 10.32
C PRO A 393 13.41 1.83 11.39
N VAL A 394 12.25 1.33 10.96
CA VAL A 394 11.45 0.41 11.78
C VAL A 394 12.15 -0.94 11.94
N ARG A 395 11.60 -1.84 12.78
CA ARG A 395 12.18 -3.16 12.97
C ARG A 395 12.17 -3.97 11.66
N TYR A 396 13.16 -4.83 11.50
CA TYR A 396 13.22 -5.75 10.38
C TYR A 396 12.22 -6.90 10.56
N GLU A 397 11.39 -7.09 9.55
CA GLU A 397 10.51 -8.23 9.42
C GLU A 397 10.66 -8.85 8.03
N LYS A 398 10.34 -10.12 7.90
CA LYS A 398 10.28 -10.82 6.63
C LYS A 398 9.18 -11.87 6.69
N ALA A 399 8.16 -11.69 5.85
CA ALA A 399 7.15 -12.70 5.63
C ALA A 399 7.74 -13.88 4.83
N PHE A 400 7.20 -15.06 5.06
CA PHE A 400 7.54 -16.30 4.32
C PHE A 400 9.04 -16.62 4.25
N GLU A 401 9.82 -16.22 5.25
CA GLU A 401 11.28 -16.44 5.24
C GLU A 401 11.62 -17.92 5.04
N GLY A 402 12.45 -18.20 4.02
CA GLY A 402 12.84 -19.57 3.65
C GLY A 402 11.73 -20.39 2.99
N HIS A 403 10.60 -19.79 2.62
CA HIS A 403 9.50 -20.47 1.94
C HIS A 403 9.38 -19.95 0.50
N TYR A 404 9.81 -20.79 -0.45
CA TYR A 404 9.75 -20.48 -1.87
C TYR A 404 8.63 -21.31 -2.52
N PRO A 405 7.71 -20.70 -3.29
CA PRO A 405 6.69 -21.46 -3.99
C PRO A 405 7.32 -22.34 -5.07
N ILE A 406 6.98 -23.61 -5.06
CA ILE A 406 7.53 -24.60 -6.01
C ILE A 406 6.47 -25.26 -6.88
N GLU A 407 5.21 -25.23 -6.45
CA GLU A 407 4.11 -25.84 -7.21
C GLU A 407 2.81 -25.06 -6.98
N LYS A 408 2.04 -24.87 -8.06
CA LYS A 408 0.64 -24.46 -8.05
C LYS A 408 -0.18 -25.55 -8.74
N ARG A 409 -0.96 -26.27 -7.96
CA ARG A 409 -1.76 -27.40 -8.44
C ARG A 409 -3.24 -27.06 -8.42
N ARG A 410 -3.87 -27.07 -9.59
CA ARG A 410 -5.33 -26.93 -9.68
C ARG A 410 -6.00 -28.22 -9.25
N ILE A 411 -6.90 -28.14 -8.27
CA ILE A 411 -7.68 -29.27 -7.71
C ILE A 411 -9.12 -29.19 -8.17
N ASN A 412 -9.79 -28.09 -7.88
CA ASN A 412 -11.17 -27.78 -8.29
C ASN A 412 -12.17 -28.91 -7.96
N LYS A 413 -12.17 -29.36 -6.70
CA LYS A 413 -13.02 -30.42 -6.17
C LYS A 413 -13.71 -29.96 -4.87
N ARG A 414 -14.83 -30.59 -4.52
CA ARG A 414 -15.40 -30.46 -3.19
C ARG A 414 -14.46 -31.12 -2.17
N ILE A 415 -14.44 -30.61 -0.95
CA ILE A 415 -13.65 -31.20 0.13
C ILE A 415 -14.02 -32.65 0.39
N THR A 416 -15.33 -33.01 0.22
CA THR A 416 -15.85 -34.37 0.34
C THR A 416 -15.43 -35.31 -0.81
N ASP A 417 -15.04 -34.77 -1.94
CA ASP A 417 -14.57 -35.52 -3.11
C ASP A 417 -13.06 -35.80 -3.07
N ILE A 418 -12.40 -35.49 -1.94
CA ILE A 418 -10.98 -35.70 -1.68
C ILE A 418 -10.77 -36.55 -0.43
N PRO A 419 -11.39 -37.77 -0.34
CA PRO A 419 -11.33 -38.58 0.88
C PRO A 419 -9.93 -39.06 1.24
N ASP A 420 -9.06 -39.21 0.23
CA ASP A 420 -7.66 -39.59 0.41
C ASP A 420 -6.75 -38.40 0.78
N GLY A 421 -7.30 -37.17 0.84
CA GLY A 421 -6.54 -35.97 1.11
C GLY A 421 -5.67 -35.51 -0.07
N ILE A 422 -4.75 -34.56 0.21
CA ILE A 422 -3.84 -33.96 -0.78
C ILE A 422 -2.42 -34.25 -0.35
N GLU A 423 -1.69 -35.02 -1.16
CA GLU A 423 -0.27 -35.30 -0.94
C GLU A 423 0.61 -34.26 -1.65
N PHE A 424 1.71 -33.86 -1.00
CA PHE A 424 2.71 -32.95 -1.55
C PHE A 424 4.10 -33.23 -0.97
N GLU A 425 5.14 -32.66 -1.56
CA GLU A 425 6.49 -32.67 -1.03
C GLU A 425 6.99 -31.24 -0.87
N GLY A 426 7.37 -30.83 0.35
CA GLY A 426 7.74 -29.46 0.64
C GLY A 426 7.97 -29.19 2.12
N ILE A 427 7.88 -27.90 2.52
CA ILE A 427 7.97 -27.43 3.90
C ILE A 427 6.75 -26.59 4.32
N GLY A 428 5.79 -26.43 3.44
CA GLY A 428 4.58 -25.68 3.70
C GLY A 428 3.61 -25.73 2.53
N PHE A 429 2.38 -25.37 2.81
CA PHE A 429 1.30 -25.34 1.82
C PHE A 429 0.26 -24.27 2.15
N VAL A 430 -0.44 -23.81 1.12
CA VAL A 430 -1.73 -23.11 1.23
C VAL A 430 -2.72 -23.79 0.28
N ILE A 431 -3.93 -24.02 0.75
CA ILE A 431 -5.04 -24.56 -0.04
C ILE A 431 -6.11 -23.48 -0.15
N SER A 432 -6.25 -22.88 -1.33
CA SER A 432 -7.28 -21.89 -1.60
C SER A 432 -8.64 -22.53 -1.89
N GLY A 433 -9.70 -21.82 -1.55
CA GLY A 433 -11.06 -22.27 -1.80
C GLY A 433 -12.10 -21.45 -1.06
N ASN A 434 -13.34 -21.88 -1.10
CA ASN A 434 -14.43 -21.15 -0.45
C ASN A 434 -15.57 -22.05 -0.01
N MET A 435 -16.29 -21.57 1.02
CA MET A 435 -17.57 -22.12 1.46
C MET A 435 -18.71 -21.47 0.67
N ARG A 436 -19.70 -22.29 0.30
CA ARG A 436 -20.99 -21.85 -0.25
C ARG A 436 -22.13 -22.60 0.42
N CYS A 437 -23.14 -21.88 0.88
CA CYS A 437 -24.39 -22.40 1.40
C CYS A 437 -25.49 -21.38 1.14
N SER A 438 -26.73 -21.85 0.91
CA SER A 438 -27.88 -20.95 0.74
C SER A 438 -28.26 -20.27 2.06
N ASP A 439 -28.05 -20.95 3.16
CA ASP A 439 -28.21 -20.42 4.52
C ASP A 439 -26.94 -19.68 4.96
N ARG A 440 -26.98 -18.34 4.92
CA ARG A 440 -25.85 -17.50 5.31
C ARG A 440 -25.46 -17.61 6.79
N SER A 441 -26.39 -18.10 7.66
CA SER A 441 -26.08 -18.29 9.07
C SER A 441 -25.31 -19.58 9.35
N TYR A 442 -25.20 -20.46 8.36
CA TYR A 442 -24.47 -21.71 8.49
C TYR A 442 -22.96 -21.50 8.64
N VAL A 443 -22.37 -22.22 9.58
CA VAL A 443 -20.92 -22.31 9.77
C VAL A 443 -20.50 -23.76 9.69
N GLY A 444 -19.76 -24.13 8.65
CA GLY A 444 -19.13 -25.45 8.55
C GLY A 444 -17.99 -25.58 9.56
N GLU A 445 -17.88 -26.76 10.19
CA GLU A 445 -16.79 -27.09 11.10
C GLU A 445 -15.99 -28.24 10.49
N VAL A 446 -14.69 -27.97 10.21
CA VAL A 446 -13.82 -28.94 9.54
C VAL A 446 -12.54 -29.13 10.35
N GLU A 447 -12.29 -30.38 10.73
CA GLU A 447 -10.97 -30.75 11.25
C GLU A 447 -9.99 -30.89 10.11
N ILE A 448 -8.83 -30.24 10.25
CA ILE A 448 -7.73 -30.24 9.28
C ILE A 448 -6.58 -31.04 9.87
N PHE A 449 -6.11 -32.01 9.13
CA PHE A 449 -5.01 -32.90 9.54
C PHE A 449 -3.81 -32.74 8.61
N VAL A 450 -2.61 -32.77 9.17
CA VAL A 450 -1.35 -32.94 8.43
C VAL A 450 -0.66 -34.19 8.96
N ASP A 451 -0.36 -35.14 8.07
CA ASP A 451 0.27 -36.43 8.40
C ASP A 451 -0.46 -37.23 9.50
N GLY A 452 -1.77 -37.07 9.57
CA GLY A 452 -2.62 -37.71 10.57
C GLY A 452 -2.73 -36.98 11.90
N GLU A 453 -1.98 -35.90 12.12
CA GLU A 453 -2.11 -35.02 13.27
C GLU A 453 -3.11 -33.89 12.98
N ARG A 454 -4.08 -33.68 13.86
CA ARG A 454 -5.03 -32.58 13.74
C ARG A 454 -4.32 -31.26 14.10
N ILE A 455 -4.23 -30.36 13.08
CA ILE A 455 -3.61 -29.03 13.26
C ILE A 455 -4.61 -27.96 13.67
N GLU A 456 -5.89 -28.13 13.28
CA GLU A 456 -6.94 -27.13 13.50
C GLU A 456 -8.33 -27.76 13.40
N THR A 457 -9.32 -27.19 14.11
CA THR A 457 -10.74 -27.30 13.78
C THR A 457 -11.18 -25.93 13.25
N ALA A 458 -11.23 -25.82 11.94
CA ALA A 458 -11.50 -24.56 11.25
C ALA A 458 -13.01 -24.32 11.13
N ARG A 459 -13.41 -23.04 11.25
CA ARG A 459 -14.77 -22.58 11.02
C ARG A 459 -14.89 -21.99 9.62
N PHE A 460 -15.95 -22.37 8.90
CA PHE A 460 -16.24 -21.92 7.55
C PHE A 460 -17.60 -21.21 7.49
N PRO A 461 -17.69 -19.93 7.87
CA PRO A 461 -18.93 -19.18 7.73
C PRO A 461 -19.36 -19.11 6.25
N ALA A 462 -20.66 -19.35 6.00
CA ALA A 462 -21.26 -19.16 4.68
C ALA A 462 -21.50 -17.66 4.37
N ASP A 463 -21.52 -16.83 5.41
CA ASP A 463 -21.59 -15.39 5.24
C ASP A 463 -20.28 -14.84 4.69
N GLN A 464 -20.36 -14.13 3.55
CA GLN A 464 -19.20 -13.58 2.86
C GLN A 464 -18.45 -12.53 3.68
N ALA A 465 -19.14 -11.79 4.55
CA ALA A 465 -18.51 -10.77 5.38
C ALA A 465 -17.55 -11.35 6.43
N SER A 466 -17.83 -12.55 6.92
CA SER A 466 -17.03 -13.23 7.95
C SER A 466 -16.32 -14.49 7.45
N ARG A 467 -16.31 -14.72 6.13
CA ARG A 467 -15.77 -15.95 5.52
C ARG A 467 -14.31 -16.20 5.88
N ARG A 468 -13.93 -17.46 5.98
CA ARG A 468 -12.54 -17.88 5.92
C ARG A 468 -12.04 -17.75 4.49
N TYR A 469 -10.89 -17.07 4.30
CA TYR A 469 -10.40 -16.78 2.95
C TYR A 469 -9.78 -18.02 2.28
N ASP A 470 -8.87 -18.71 2.99
CA ASP A 470 -8.26 -19.97 2.53
C ASP A 470 -8.85 -21.18 3.26
N VAL A 471 -8.82 -22.34 2.60
CA VAL A 471 -9.32 -23.58 3.20
C VAL A 471 -8.38 -24.06 4.31
N ALA A 472 -7.08 -24.16 4.01
CA ALA A 472 -6.09 -24.62 4.96
C ALA A 472 -4.69 -24.11 4.59
N TRP A 473 -3.85 -23.89 5.60
CA TRP A 473 -2.43 -23.60 5.40
C TRP A 473 -1.60 -24.09 6.59
N LYS A 474 -0.34 -24.39 6.30
CA LYS A 474 0.67 -24.65 7.33
C LYS A 474 2.05 -24.36 6.73
N TYR A 475 2.83 -23.63 7.45
CA TYR A 475 4.23 -23.33 7.13
C TYR A 475 5.16 -24.05 8.11
N GLN A 476 6.48 -24.03 7.82
CA GLN A 476 7.52 -24.55 8.70
C GLN A 476 7.37 -26.05 9.01
N LEU A 477 6.86 -26.81 8.06
CA LEU A 477 6.86 -28.27 8.14
C LEU A 477 8.30 -28.81 7.95
N PRO A 478 8.63 -29.98 8.50
CA PRO A 478 9.88 -30.67 8.13
C PRO A 478 9.93 -30.90 6.61
N LYS A 479 11.11 -30.80 6.00
CA LYS A 479 11.23 -31.07 4.58
C LYS A 479 10.93 -32.54 4.28
N GLY A 480 9.95 -32.78 3.42
CA GLY A 480 9.54 -34.14 3.07
C GLY A 480 8.19 -34.24 2.39
N LYS A 481 7.69 -35.49 2.35
CA LYS A 481 6.35 -35.79 1.87
C LYS A 481 5.34 -35.61 2.99
N HIS A 482 4.27 -34.94 2.67
CA HIS A 482 3.17 -34.63 3.60
C HIS A 482 1.83 -34.94 2.97
N LYS A 483 0.82 -35.09 3.83
CA LYS A 483 -0.56 -35.33 3.43
C LYS A 483 -1.51 -34.45 4.25
N VAL A 484 -2.29 -33.63 3.56
CA VAL A 484 -3.39 -32.86 4.17
C VAL A 484 -4.70 -33.62 4.00
N ALA A 485 -5.43 -33.80 5.08
CA ALA A 485 -6.75 -34.45 5.08
C ALA A 485 -7.78 -33.60 5.84
N PHE A 486 -9.05 -33.84 5.55
CA PHE A 486 -10.16 -33.07 6.07
C PHE A 486 -11.24 -34.01 6.63
N ASN A 487 -11.87 -33.59 7.73
CA ASN A 487 -13.05 -34.23 8.28
C ASN A 487 -14.12 -33.17 8.58
N TRP A 488 -15.20 -33.14 7.80
CA TRP A 488 -16.27 -32.16 7.94
C TRP A 488 -17.29 -32.65 8.97
N LEU A 489 -17.31 -32.03 10.16
CA LEU A 489 -18.05 -32.53 11.33
C LEU A 489 -19.55 -32.34 11.22
N ASN A 490 -20.01 -31.28 10.57
CA ASN A 490 -21.43 -30.90 10.48
C ASN A 490 -21.88 -30.71 9.02
N GLU A 491 -21.44 -31.60 8.12
CA GLU A 491 -21.78 -31.56 6.69
C GLU A 491 -23.28 -31.40 6.45
N ARG A 492 -23.63 -30.56 5.47
CA ARG A 492 -25.03 -30.37 5.01
C ARG A 492 -25.10 -30.57 3.50
N SER A 493 -26.21 -31.12 3.04
CA SER A 493 -26.40 -31.39 1.60
C SER A 493 -26.50 -30.14 0.72
N ASP A 494 -26.89 -28.98 1.29
CA ASP A 494 -26.99 -27.68 0.62
C ASP A 494 -25.75 -26.82 0.80
N ALA A 495 -24.72 -27.30 1.53
CA ALA A 495 -23.45 -26.65 1.74
C ALA A 495 -22.33 -27.28 0.90
N ASN A 496 -21.34 -26.49 0.54
CA ASN A 496 -20.20 -26.94 -0.25
C ASN A 496 -18.94 -26.16 0.10
N ILE A 497 -17.87 -26.86 0.45
CA ILE A 497 -16.52 -26.28 0.55
C ILE A 497 -15.73 -26.74 -0.68
N MET A 498 -15.42 -25.77 -1.57
CA MET A 498 -14.61 -26.02 -2.75
C MET A 498 -13.13 -25.82 -2.43
N VAL A 499 -12.31 -26.78 -2.77
CA VAL A 499 -10.85 -26.68 -2.86
C VAL A 499 -10.50 -26.30 -4.29
N GLN A 500 -9.89 -25.14 -4.49
CA GLN A 500 -9.57 -24.63 -5.82
C GLN A 500 -8.12 -24.98 -6.23
N ASN A 501 -7.14 -24.52 -5.45
CA ASN A 501 -5.73 -24.77 -5.73
C ASN A 501 -5.00 -25.21 -4.46
N ALA A 502 -3.87 -25.89 -4.65
CA ALA A 502 -2.84 -26.09 -3.63
C ALA A 502 -1.55 -25.42 -4.09
N PHE A 503 -0.99 -24.59 -3.23
CA PHE A 503 0.31 -23.93 -3.38
C PHE A 503 1.28 -24.62 -2.42
N ILE A 504 2.42 -25.05 -2.93
CA ILE A 504 3.41 -25.80 -2.15
C ILE A 504 4.71 -24.99 -2.10
N TYR A 505 5.30 -24.97 -0.91
CA TYR A 505 6.52 -24.22 -0.63
C TYR A 505 7.67 -25.14 -0.24
N SER A 506 8.90 -24.77 -0.64
CA SER A 506 10.14 -25.44 -0.27
C SER A 506 11.16 -24.45 0.27
N ASP A 507 12.24 -24.97 0.85
CA ASP A 507 13.37 -24.20 1.41
C ASP A 507 14.31 -23.60 0.34
N ALA A 508 14.04 -23.87 -0.93
CA ALA A 508 14.77 -23.32 -2.06
C ALA A 508 13.84 -23.10 -3.25
N PRO A 509 14.11 -22.07 -4.08
CA PRO A 509 13.36 -21.85 -5.31
C PRO A 509 13.50 -22.99 -6.29
N VAL A 510 12.52 -23.13 -7.21
CA VAL A 510 12.60 -24.12 -8.29
C VAL A 510 13.79 -23.81 -9.18
N SER A 511 14.71 -24.77 -9.28
CA SER A 511 15.81 -24.70 -10.23
C SER A 511 15.38 -25.38 -11.54
N TYR A 512 15.13 -24.59 -12.56
CA TYR A 512 15.06 -25.12 -13.94
C TYR A 512 16.48 -25.34 -14.45
N ALA A 513 17.19 -26.33 -13.87
CA ALA A 513 18.43 -26.76 -14.47
C ALA A 513 18.13 -27.22 -15.91
N ALA A 514 18.84 -26.66 -16.89
CA ALA A 514 18.72 -27.09 -18.27
C ALA A 514 18.89 -28.62 -18.32
N LYS A 515 17.82 -29.29 -18.76
CA LYS A 515 17.86 -30.73 -19.03
C LYS A 515 18.72 -31.00 -20.24
#